data_08343e6f7b027b7105fff22b9b3e25ca
#
_entry.id   08343e6f7b027b7105fff22b9b3e25ca
#
_cell.length_a   1.000
_cell.length_b   1.000
_cell.length_c   1.000
_cell.angle_alpha   90.00
_cell.angle_beta   90.00
_cell.angle_gamma   90.00
#
_symmetry.space_group_name_H-M   'P 1'
#
loop_
_entity.id
_entity.type
_entity.pdbx_description
1 polymer ?
#
loop_
_entity_poly.entity_id
_entity_poly.type
_entity_poly.pdbx_seq_one_letter_code
_entity_poly.pdbx_strand_id
1 'polypeptide(L)'
;MSADPSSSTSRTVAVIGAGPVGCLAAMAFAKRGWRVEIYEGRADLRLPESRANLALRSINLAISHRGIVALQAVNSAAADRFLADAIPMHGRMVHTTAGKEETIYYDRDHQHINSIDRAVLNQGLLDELFFRHKVQNIDFDGKKMTARDLETGRDVEAHFDLCIGADGSYSVVRRQMMRVMRMDFQQTYMKDEYMELRMPSGVGASGESTFLLHPNRLHIWPRHSFMLIALPNKDKTFTCTLFAPSTEFDKLDTVDKFLSWFEHHFPDAHRHIGADALAKDYSRNPRCPLICTTSNPYHYKDRAIILGDAAHAMVPFYGQGLNCGLEDVRVLSALLQAEGITSDKTSEDPTIVDPRLAHALAYYSEHRHEDLVAICDLAQNNYVEMRHDVTSPMFLFKKAVDNVLYMLSRRQRLSLASFGSALASVPFPAGEPSEWIPLYTMVTFRPDVSYATAQRKARRQARVLTVLGWLTASAVGAGSLLALVASYDRARRLLTR
;
A
#
# COMPACT_ATOMS: atom_id res chain seq x y z
N MET A 1 30.47 -22.35 28.85
CA MET A 1 31.44 -21.27 28.62
C MET A 1 30.69 -19.97 28.76
N SER A 2 30.92 -19.25 29.83
CA SER A 2 30.32 -17.94 30.10
C SER A 2 30.84 -16.96 29.05
N ALA A 3 29.93 -16.42 28.23
CA ALA A 3 30.24 -15.31 27.34
C ALA A 3 30.56 -14.09 28.22
N ASP A 4 31.73 -13.55 28.01
CA ASP A 4 32.24 -12.33 28.61
C ASP A 4 31.30 -11.18 28.19
N PRO A 5 30.70 -10.39 29.07
CA PRO A 5 29.91 -9.22 28.68
C PRO A 5 30.87 -8.05 28.41
N SER A 6 31.77 -8.22 27.42
CA SER A 6 32.56 -7.09 26.91
C SER A 6 31.56 -6.11 26.25
N SER A 7 31.43 -4.92 26.82
CA SER A 7 30.60 -3.81 26.42
C SER A 7 30.48 -3.72 24.90
N SER A 8 29.34 -4.14 24.34
CA SER A 8 29.04 -3.97 22.94
C SER A 8 28.96 -2.46 22.67
N THR A 9 29.95 -1.91 22.01
CA THR A 9 29.98 -0.51 21.57
C THR A 9 28.92 -0.21 20.51
N SER A 10 28.22 -1.24 20.02
CA SER A 10 27.22 -1.13 18.98
C SER A 10 25.86 -0.75 19.53
N ARG A 11 25.18 0.17 18.84
CA ARG A 11 23.79 0.59 19.13
C ARG A 11 22.83 -0.58 18.93
N THR A 12 21.82 -0.63 19.79
CA THR A 12 20.71 -1.59 19.69
C THR A 12 19.46 -0.87 19.15
N VAL A 13 18.85 -1.44 18.12
CA VAL A 13 17.53 -1.02 17.64
C VAL A 13 16.49 -2.07 18.02
N ALA A 14 15.43 -1.61 18.70
CA ALA A 14 14.24 -2.42 18.96
C ALA A 14 13.18 -2.14 17.89
N VAL A 15 12.85 -3.15 17.10
CA VAL A 15 11.78 -3.05 16.08
C VAL A 15 10.53 -3.72 16.64
N ILE A 16 9.46 -2.96 16.75
CA ILE A 16 8.17 -3.44 17.28
C ILE A 16 7.26 -3.73 16.10
N GLY A 17 6.94 -5.02 15.92
CA GLY A 17 6.15 -5.55 14.80
C GLY A 17 7.00 -6.20 13.71
N ALA A 18 6.78 -7.51 13.46
CA ALA A 18 7.41 -8.28 12.39
C ALA A 18 6.56 -8.33 11.11
N GLY A 19 5.87 -7.25 10.78
CA GLY A 19 5.26 -7.04 9.47
C GLY A 19 6.33 -6.75 8.40
N PRO A 20 5.96 -6.67 7.09
CA PRO A 20 6.94 -6.43 6.02
C PRO A 20 7.81 -5.19 6.23
N VAL A 21 7.23 -4.11 6.76
CA VAL A 21 7.94 -2.86 7.04
C VAL A 21 8.94 -3.03 8.18
N GLY A 22 8.53 -3.68 9.29
CA GLY A 22 9.42 -3.95 10.41
C GLY A 22 10.57 -4.88 10.04
N CYS A 23 10.28 -5.92 9.26
CA CYS A 23 11.29 -6.83 8.74
C CYS A 23 12.32 -6.09 7.86
N LEU A 24 11.87 -5.24 6.93
CA LEU A 24 12.78 -4.47 6.09
C LEU A 24 13.59 -3.46 6.90
N ALA A 25 12.99 -2.81 7.91
CA ALA A 25 13.69 -1.91 8.82
C ALA A 25 14.80 -2.65 9.57
N ALA A 26 14.49 -3.82 10.12
CA ALA A 26 15.46 -4.67 10.81
C ALA A 26 16.67 -5.02 9.93
N MET A 27 16.42 -5.43 8.68
CA MET A 27 17.49 -5.70 7.71
C MET A 27 18.33 -4.46 7.41
N ALA A 28 17.69 -3.30 7.26
CA ALA A 28 18.38 -2.05 6.96
C ALA A 28 19.33 -1.66 8.11
N PHE A 29 18.92 -1.85 9.36
CA PHE A 29 19.76 -1.57 10.53
C PHE A 29 20.83 -2.64 10.76
N ALA A 30 20.51 -3.92 10.56
CA ALA A 30 21.52 -5.00 10.63
C ALA A 30 22.64 -4.78 9.60
N LYS A 31 22.28 -4.40 8.36
CA LYS A 31 23.28 -4.06 7.31
C LYS A 31 24.19 -2.89 7.69
N ARG A 32 23.73 -2.02 8.60
CA ARG A 32 24.52 -0.91 9.16
C ARG A 32 25.33 -1.29 10.40
N GLY A 33 25.32 -2.56 10.81
CA GLY A 33 26.06 -3.07 11.97
C GLY A 33 25.40 -2.79 13.32
N TRP A 34 24.13 -2.36 13.34
CA TRP A 34 23.37 -2.24 14.58
C TRP A 34 22.98 -3.62 15.10
N ARG A 35 22.95 -3.78 16.41
CA ARG A 35 22.28 -4.92 17.03
C ARG A 35 20.76 -4.74 16.87
N VAL A 36 20.07 -5.73 16.29
CA VAL A 36 18.65 -5.66 15.99
C VAL A 36 17.88 -6.66 16.84
N GLU A 37 16.86 -6.18 17.53
CA GLU A 37 15.92 -7.01 18.26
C GLU A 37 14.50 -6.73 17.76
N ILE A 38 13.73 -7.78 17.42
CA ILE A 38 12.38 -7.63 16.88
C ILE A 38 11.37 -8.28 17.81
N TYR A 39 10.35 -7.53 18.18
CA TYR A 39 9.28 -7.95 19.09
C TYR A 39 7.96 -8.05 18.33
N GLU A 40 7.41 -9.27 18.24
CA GLU A 40 6.15 -9.57 17.58
C GLU A 40 5.18 -10.24 18.56
N GLY A 41 3.99 -9.65 18.71
CA GLY A 41 2.96 -10.16 19.61
C GLY A 41 2.23 -11.42 19.08
N ARG A 42 2.32 -11.69 17.78
CA ARG A 42 1.71 -12.87 17.16
C ARG A 42 2.66 -14.07 17.22
N ALA A 43 2.09 -15.24 16.97
CA ALA A 43 2.87 -16.45 16.79
C ALA A 43 3.73 -16.39 15.52
N ASP A 44 4.78 -17.19 15.48
CA ASP A 44 5.72 -17.27 14.36
C ASP A 44 4.98 -17.66 13.06
N LEU A 45 5.00 -16.77 12.08
CA LEU A 45 4.37 -16.98 10.78
C LEU A 45 5.08 -18.02 9.90
N ARG A 46 6.25 -18.51 10.30
CA ARG A 46 6.92 -19.65 9.65
C ARG A 46 6.22 -20.97 10.00
N LEU A 47 5.45 -21.01 11.08
CA LEU A 47 4.68 -22.19 11.49
C LEU A 47 3.38 -22.30 10.65
N PRO A 48 3.05 -23.51 10.14
CA PRO A 48 1.86 -23.74 9.30
C PRO A 48 0.54 -23.29 9.95
N GLU A 49 0.37 -23.54 11.24
CA GLU A 49 -0.83 -23.16 12.01
C GLU A 49 -1.00 -21.64 12.10
N SER A 50 0.09 -20.92 12.28
CA SER A 50 0.06 -19.45 12.34
C SER A 50 -0.28 -18.84 10.99
N ARG A 51 0.16 -19.46 9.88
CA ARG A 51 -0.19 -19.06 8.51
C ARG A 51 -1.68 -19.20 8.24
N ALA A 52 -2.26 -20.36 8.63
CA ALA A 52 -3.69 -20.61 8.44
C ALA A 52 -4.56 -19.55 9.13
N ASN A 53 -4.17 -19.09 10.32
CA ASN A 53 -4.90 -18.06 11.06
C ASN A 53 -4.69 -16.64 10.46
N LEU A 54 -3.51 -16.35 9.90
CA LEU A 54 -3.26 -15.07 9.23
C LEU A 54 -4.03 -14.97 7.91
N ALA A 55 -4.11 -16.05 7.14
CA ALA A 55 -4.80 -16.09 5.86
C ALA A 55 -6.29 -15.69 5.96
N LEU A 56 -6.89 -15.81 7.16
CA LEU A 56 -8.28 -15.42 7.42
C LEU A 56 -8.51 -13.90 7.50
N ARG A 57 -7.45 -13.11 7.60
CA ARG A 57 -7.52 -11.66 7.84
C ARG A 57 -6.59 -10.86 6.94
N SER A 58 -5.96 -11.51 5.97
CA SER A 58 -4.88 -10.91 5.21
C SER A 58 -5.25 -10.71 3.76
N ILE A 59 -5.49 -9.46 3.38
CA ILE A 59 -5.55 -9.05 1.97
C ILE A 59 -4.21 -9.36 1.32
N ASN A 60 -4.21 -9.96 0.12
CA ASN A 60 -3.01 -10.08 -0.70
C ASN A 60 -2.37 -8.72 -0.93
N LEU A 61 -1.06 -8.73 -0.94
CA LEU A 61 -0.28 -7.52 -1.15
C LEU A 61 0.04 -7.33 -2.63
N ALA A 62 -0.09 -6.10 -3.10
CA ALA A 62 0.35 -5.69 -4.42
C ALA A 62 1.65 -4.90 -4.28
N ILE A 63 2.76 -5.44 -4.80
CA ILE A 63 4.04 -4.71 -4.80
C ILE A 63 4.28 -4.03 -6.14
N SER A 64 4.57 -2.74 -6.09
CA SER A 64 4.85 -1.87 -7.22
C SER A 64 6.34 -1.56 -7.36
N HIS A 65 6.74 -0.83 -8.39
CA HIS A 65 8.13 -0.39 -8.58
C HIS A 65 8.68 0.34 -7.35
N ARG A 66 7.85 1.13 -6.66
CA ARG A 66 8.22 1.86 -5.44
C ARG A 66 8.65 0.93 -4.31
N GLY A 67 7.86 -0.09 -4.04
CA GLY A 67 8.20 -1.11 -3.04
C GLY A 67 9.39 -1.98 -3.45
N ILE A 68 9.49 -2.32 -4.74
CA ILE A 68 10.63 -3.11 -5.25
C ILE A 68 11.95 -2.34 -5.10
N VAL A 69 11.98 -1.04 -5.47
CA VAL A 69 13.16 -0.19 -5.29
C VAL A 69 13.56 -0.07 -3.81
N ALA A 70 12.58 0.02 -2.91
CA ALA A 70 12.85 0.06 -1.48
C ALA A 70 13.47 -1.26 -0.98
N LEU A 71 12.97 -2.41 -1.42
CA LEU A 71 13.56 -3.71 -1.10
C LEU A 71 14.98 -3.84 -1.66
N GLN A 72 15.19 -3.47 -2.93
CA GLN A 72 16.51 -3.52 -3.58
C GLN A 72 17.55 -2.63 -2.91
N ALA A 73 17.17 -1.46 -2.43
CA ALA A 73 18.06 -0.55 -1.70
C ALA A 73 18.61 -1.17 -0.41
N VAL A 74 17.80 -1.99 0.26
CA VAL A 74 18.20 -2.68 1.49
C VAL A 74 18.88 -4.01 1.17
N ASN A 75 18.25 -4.87 0.38
CA ASN A 75 18.78 -6.19 0.03
C ASN A 75 18.26 -6.66 -1.34
N SER A 76 19.08 -6.52 -2.37
CA SER A 76 18.74 -6.90 -3.75
C SER A 76 18.43 -8.39 -3.88
N ALA A 77 19.23 -9.27 -3.25
CA ALA A 77 19.01 -10.71 -3.32
C ALA A 77 17.68 -11.16 -2.66
N ALA A 78 17.26 -10.47 -1.58
CA ALA A 78 15.95 -10.69 -0.99
C ALA A 78 14.83 -10.20 -1.92
N ALA A 79 14.99 -9.03 -2.55
CA ALA A 79 14.03 -8.52 -3.53
C ALA A 79 13.83 -9.50 -4.69
N ASP A 80 14.91 -10.05 -5.25
CA ASP A 80 14.86 -11.02 -6.35
C ASP A 80 14.13 -12.31 -5.94
N ARG A 81 14.38 -12.83 -4.73
CA ARG A 81 13.65 -14.01 -4.20
C ARG A 81 12.15 -13.73 -4.09
N PHE A 82 11.76 -12.56 -3.58
CA PHE A 82 10.34 -12.20 -3.46
C PHE A 82 9.66 -12.07 -4.81
N LEU A 83 10.34 -11.48 -5.78
CA LEU A 83 9.81 -11.32 -7.13
C LEU A 83 9.66 -12.65 -7.87
N ALA A 84 10.52 -13.63 -7.59
CA ALA A 84 10.41 -14.99 -8.16
C ALA A 84 9.13 -15.72 -7.71
N ASP A 85 8.58 -15.36 -6.56
CA ASP A 85 7.34 -15.94 -6.01
C ASP A 85 6.09 -15.10 -6.29
N ALA A 86 6.25 -13.92 -6.87
CA ALA A 86 5.17 -12.99 -7.15
C ALA A 86 4.54 -13.24 -8.54
N ILE A 87 3.26 -12.88 -8.68
CA ILE A 87 2.55 -12.99 -9.95
C ILE A 87 2.37 -11.61 -10.56
N PRO A 88 2.91 -11.33 -11.76
CA PRO A 88 2.77 -10.05 -12.42
C PRO A 88 1.33 -9.83 -12.93
N MET A 89 0.75 -8.69 -12.56
CA MET A 89 -0.56 -8.23 -13.02
C MET A 89 -0.39 -6.99 -13.89
N HIS A 90 -0.71 -7.08 -15.18
CA HIS A 90 -0.50 -6.01 -16.16
C HIS A 90 -1.69 -5.04 -16.28
N GLY A 91 -2.78 -5.32 -15.59
CA GLY A 91 -3.99 -4.51 -15.65
C GLY A 91 -5.10 -5.06 -14.78
N ARG A 92 -6.23 -4.39 -14.85
CA ARG A 92 -7.48 -4.80 -14.21
C ARG A 92 -8.35 -5.55 -15.21
N MET A 93 -9.02 -6.62 -14.77
CA MET A 93 -10.12 -7.27 -15.48
C MET A 93 -11.41 -6.84 -14.77
N VAL A 94 -12.22 -6.06 -15.47
CA VAL A 94 -13.50 -5.56 -14.93
C VAL A 94 -14.61 -6.49 -15.36
N HIS A 95 -15.32 -7.07 -14.39
CA HIS A 95 -16.48 -7.93 -14.59
C HIS A 95 -17.76 -7.12 -14.44
N THR A 96 -18.41 -6.84 -15.55
CA THR A 96 -19.63 -6.02 -15.57
C THR A 96 -20.84 -6.82 -15.05
N THR A 97 -21.92 -6.12 -14.70
CA THR A 97 -23.19 -6.75 -14.31
C THR A 97 -23.84 -7.55 -15.45
N ALA A 98 -23.51 -7.21 -16.71
CA ALA A 98 -23.96 -7.95 -17.90
C ALA A 98 -23.12 -9.21 -18.18
N GLY A 99 -22.18 -9.58 -17.33
CA GLY A 99 -21.31 -10.74 -17.51
C GLY A 99 -20.18 -10.55 -18.53
N LYS A 100 -19.92 -9.30 -18.96
CA LYS A 100 -18.83 -8.98 -19.88
C LYS A 100 -17.56 -8.70 -19.10
N GLU A 101 -16.43 -9.22 -19.58
CA GLU A 101 -15.10 -8.95 -19.08
C GLU A 101 -14.38 -7.90 -19.94
N GLU A 102 -13.84 -6.87 -19.29
CA GLU A 102 -13.11 -5.80 -19.95
C GLU A 102 -11.73 -5.62 -19.32
N THR A 103 -10.67 -5.74 -20.13
CA THR A 103 -9.30 -5.52 -19.67
C THR A 103 -8.93 -4.05 -19.74
N ILE A 104 -8.48 -3.49 -18.62
CA ILE A 104 -7.94 -2.14 -18.51
C ILE A 104 -6.48 -2.23 -18.08
N TYR A 105 -5.55 -2.05 -19.03
CA TYR A 105 -4.12 -2.02 -18.72
C TYR A 105 -3.77 -0.85 -17.81
N TYR A 106 -2.77 -1.04 -16.93
CA TYR A 106 -2.31 0.02 -16.03
C TYR A 106 -1.70 1.18 -16.80
N ASP A 107 -0.85 0.87 -17.77
CA ASP A 107 -0.29 1.87 -18.68
C ASP A 107 -0.01 1.27 -20.07
N ARG A 108 0.53 2.12 -20.97
CA ARG A 108 0.89 1.73 -22.33
C ARG A 108 2.27 1.07 -22.44
N ASP A 109 3.07 1.11 -21.39
CA ASP A 109 4.40 0.51 -21.35
C ASP A 109 4.36 -0.95 -20.86
N HIS A 110 3.14 -1.49 -20.66
CA HIS A 110 2.91 -2.84 -20.14
C HIS A 110 3.57 -3.07 -18.78
N GLN A 111 3.75 -2.01 -17.99
CA GLN A 111 4.22 -2.11 -16.62
C GLN A 111 3.20 -2.90 -15.79
N HIS A 112 3.68 -3.53 -14.73
CA HIS A 112 2.86 -4.40 -13.90
C HIS A 112 3.13 -4.16 -12.42
N ILE A 113 2.15 -4.48 -11.62
CA ILE A 113 2.30 -4.68 -10.18
C ILE A 113 2.31 -6.19 -9.93
N ASN A 114 2.87 -6.60 -8.80
CA ASN A 114 3.02 -8.02 -8.51
C ASN A 114 2.13 -8.40 -7.33
N SER A 115 1.30 -9.43 -7.49
CA SER A 115 0.59 -10.05 -6.38
C SER A 115 1.54 -10.93 -5.59
N ILE A 116 1.56 -10.78 -4.29
CA ILE A 116 2.39 -11.57 -3.39
C ILE A 116 1.63 -11.90 -2.10
N ASP A 117 1.79 -13.14 -1.64
CA ASP A 117 1.27 -13.55 -0.34
C ASP A 117 2.08 -12.89 0.80
N ARG A 118 1.37 -12.29 1.75
CA ARG A 118 1.97 -11.62 2.92
C ARG A 118 2.85 -12.57 3.74
N ALA A 119 2.50 -13.85 3.85
CA ALA A 119 3.28 -14.81 4.62
C ALA A 119 4.63 -15.11 3.97
N VAL A 120 4.69 -15.16 2.64
CA VAL A 120 5.94 -15.38 1.89
C VAL A 120 6.91 -14.21 2.08
N LEU A 121 6.41 -12.99 2.11
CA LEU A 121 7.24 -11.79 2.30
C LEU A 121 7.95 -11.77 3.65
N ASN A 122 7.34 -12.32 4.69
CA ASN A 122 7.89 -12.31 6.05
C ASN A 122 8.91 -13.44 6.33
N GLN A 123 8.94 -14.50 5.52
CA GLN A 123 9.75 -15.69 5.80
C GLN A 123 11.26 -15.55 5.53
N GLY A 124 11.65 -14.65 4.66
CA GLY A 124 13.04 -14.59 4.18
C GLY A 124 13.93 -13.62 4.94
N LEU A 125 13.50 -13.06 6.08
CA LEU A 125 14.07 -11.81 6.55
C LEU A 125 14.79 -11.82 7.90
N LEU A 126 14.76 -12.90 8.75
CA LEU A 126 15.16 -12.72 10.15
C LEU A 126 15.78 -13.95 10.84
N ASP A 127 16.95 -13.74 11.45
CA ASP A 127 17.62 -14.71 12.33
C ASP A 127 17.35 -14.47 13.83
N GLU A 128 17.07 -13.24 14.29
CA GLU A 128 16.79 -12.93 15.69
C GLU A 128 15.39 -12.30 15.86
N LEU A 129 14.40 -13.12 16.25
CA LEU A 129 13.02 -12.72 16.47
C LEU A 129 12.51 -13.19 17.83
N PHE A 130 11.91 -12.28 18.58
CA PHE A 130 11.13 -12.56 19.77
C PHE A 130 9.64 -12.65 19.41
N PHE A 131 9.19 -13.81 18.93
CA PHE A 131 7.77 -14.07 18.70
C PHE A 131 7.02 -14.23 20.03
N ARG A 132 5.69 -13.98 19.99
CA ARG A 132 4.80 -14.00 21.16
C ARG A 132 5.24 -13.06 22.28
N HIS A 133 6.02 -12.01 21.94
CA HIS A 133 6.42 -10.96 22.86
C HIS A 133 5.64 -9.69 22.60
N LYS A 134 4.65 -9.43 23.45
CA LYS A 134 3.77 -8.26 23.32
C LYS A 134 4.34 -7.11 24.15
N VAL A 135 4.82 -6.07 23.48
CA VAL A 135 5.28 -4.84 24.12
C VAL A 135 4.12 -4.20 24.89
N GLN A 136 4.35 -3.89 26.16
CA GLN A 136 3.37 -3.33 27.08
C GLN A 136 3.66 -1.87 27.41
N ASN A 137 4.91 -1.56 27.73
CA ASN A 137 5.34 -0.23 28.12
C ASN A 137 6.70 0.11 27.52
N ILE A 138 6.90 1.40 27.20
CA ILE A 138 8.16 1.91 26.66
C ILE A 138 8.51 3.19 27.40
N ASP A 139 9.67 3.19 28.04
CA ASP A 139 10.33 4.37 28.61
C ASP A 139 11.35 4.87 27.57
N PHE A 140 10.93 5.83 26.75
CA PHE A 140 11.80 6.35 25.69
C PHE A 140 13.00 7.13 26.23
N ASP A 141 12.85 7.87 27.33
CA ASP A 141 13.95 8.66 27.90
C ASP A 141 14.95 7.74 28.62
N GLY A 142 14.48 6.69 29.28
CA GLY A 142 15.33 5.66 29.89
C GLY A 142 15.83 4.61 28.89
N LYS A 143 15.44 4.69 27.60
CA LYS A 143 15.81 3.74 26.53
C LYS A 143 15.56 2.27 26.91
N LYS A 144 14.42 2.00 27.52
CA LYS A 144 14.02 0.67 27.96
C LYS A 144 12.55 0.40 27.71
N MET A 145 12.21 -0.87 27.57
CA MET A 145 10.82 -1.31 27.39
C MET A 145 10.57 -2.61 28.13
N THR A 146 9.27 -2.86 28.40
CA THR A 146 8.79 -4.12 28.96
C THR A 146 7.93 -4.82 27.91
N ALA A 147 8.27 -6.07 27.60
CA ALA A 147 7.47 -6.93 26.75
C ALA A 147 7.02 -8.16 27.55
N ARG A 148 5.75 -8.56 27.36
CA ARG A 148 5.23 -9.80 27.93
C ARG A 148 5.48 -10.95 26.98
N ASP A 149 6.20 -11.96 27.43
CA ASP A 149 6.24 -13.27 26.81
C ASP A 149 4.88 -13.96 27.01
N LEU A 150 4.15 -14.18 25.94
CA LEU A 150 2.82 -14.77 25.98
C LEU A 150 2.81 -16.30 26.16
N GLU A 151 3.97 -16.96 26.09
CA GLU A 151 4.12 -18.38 26.38
C GLU A 151 4.33 -18.63 27.87
N THR A 152 5.24 -17.87 28.45
CA THR A 152 5.60 -18.04 29.87
C THR A 152 4.80 -17.13 30.80
N GLY A 153 4.14 -16.10 30.28
CA GLY A 153 3.45 -15.07 31.03
C GLY A 153 4.38 -14.14 31.80
N ARG A 154 5.67 -14.18 31.54
CA ARG A 154 6.69 -13.35 32.23
C ARG A 154 6.91 -12.03 31.49
N ASP A 155 7.24 -11.00 32.24
CA ASP A 155 7.67 -9.73 31.67
C ASP A 155 9.19 -9.76 31.46
N VAL A 156 9.61 -9.34 30.27
CA VAL A 156 11.00 -9.23 29.85
C VAL A 156 11.32 -7.75 29.69
N GLU A 157 12.37 -7.29 30.35
CA GLU A 157 12.90 -5.94 30.15
C GLU A 157 13.98 -5.98 29.05
N ALA A 158 13.90 -5.01 28.12
CA ALA A 158 14.84 -4.85 27.02
C ALA A 158 15.31 -3.40 26.94
N HIS A 159 16.57 -3.20 26.52
CA HIS A 159 17.19 -1.90 26.33
C HIS A 159 17.43 -1.63 24.86
N PHE A 160 17.28 -0.39 24.44
CA PHE A 160 17.47 0.01 23.04
C PHE A 160 18.11 1.41 22.97
N ASP A 161 18.78 1.72 21.87
CA ASP A 161 19.20 3.07 21.51
C ASP A 161 18.17 3.78 20.62
N LEU A 162 17.48 3.01 19.77
CA LEU A 162 16.37 3.49 18.95
C LEU A 162 15.23 2.47 18.96
N CYS A 163 13.99 2.95 19.12
CA CYS A 163 12.77 2.15 18.99
C CYS A 163 12.07 2.46 17.66
N ILE A 164 11.78 1.44 16.85
CA ILE A 164 11.03 1.56 15.60
C ILE A 164 9.66 0.91 15.77
N GLY A 165 8.61 1.72 15.72
CA GLY A 165 7.22 1.25 15.69
C GLY A 165 6.79 0.90 14.27
N ALA A 166 6.66 -0.41 13.96
CA ALA A 166 6.11 -0.95 12.73
C ALA A 166 4.96 -1.94 13.03
N ASP A 167 4.25 -1.68 14.11
CA ASP A 167 3.26 -2.54 14.76
C ASP A 167 1.81 -2.31 14.29
N GLY A 168 1.67 -1.71 13.10
CA GLY A 168 0.40 -1.60 12.39
C GLY A 168 -0.52 -0.49 12.88
N SER A 169 -1.73 -0.45 12.34
CA SER A 169 -2.71 0.65 12.54
C SER A 169 -3.11 0.87 14.00
N TYR A 170 -3.03 -0.15 14.84
CA TYR A 170 -3.29 -0.07 16.30
C TYR A 170 -2.01 0.06 17.13
N SER A 171 -1.00 0.70 16.61
CA SER A 171 0.35 0.82 17.17
C SER A 171 0.39 1.12 18.68
N VAL A 172 1.12 0.27 19.40
CA VAL A 172 1.45 0.49 20.83
C VAL A 172 2.51 1.58 20.93
N VAL A 173 3.51 1.58 20.05
CA VAL A 173 4.60 2.58 20.05
C VAL A 173 4.02 3.98 19.89
N ARG A 174 3.15 4.21 18.90
CA ARG A 174 2.46 5.50 18.71
C ARG A 174 1.71 5.94 19.97
N ARG A 175 0.94 5.04 20.59
CA ARG A 175 0.20 5.35 21.84
C ARG A 175 1.10 5.71 22.99
N GLN A 176 2.27 5.09 23.12
CA GLN A 176 3.26 5.43 24.14
C GLN A 176 3.93 6.78 23.84
N MET A 177 4.25 7.07 22.56
CA MET A 177 4.77 8.38 22.15
C MET A 177 3.80 9.52 22.50
N MET A 178 2.51 9.35 22.29
CA MET A 178 1.47 10.34 22.62
C MET A 178 1.39 10.67 24.11
N ARG A 179 2.00 9.88 25.00
CA ARG A 179 2.07 10.16 26.44
C ARG A 179 3.21 11.09 26.81
N VAL A 180 4.26 11.14 25.99
CA VAL A 180 5.50 11.89 26.28
C VAL A 180 5.70 13.09 25.34
N MET A 181 4.90 13.20 24.27
CA MET A 181 4.99 14.29 23.31
C MET A 181 3.62 14.70 22.76
N ARG A 182 3.53 15.91 22.24
CA ARG A 182 2.37 16.33 21.46
C ARG A 182 2.44 15.70 20.06
N MET A 183 1.36 15.06 19.66
CA MET A 183 1.22 14.42 18.35
C MET A 183 -0.18 14.73 17.81
N ASP A 184 -0.25 15.27 16.61
CA ASP A 184 -1.50 15.35 15.87
C ASP A 184 -1.81 13.96 15.35
N PHE A 185 -2.84 13.32 15.88
CA PHE A 185 -3.27 11.99 15.49
C PHE A 185 -4.74 11.99 15.13
N GLN A 186 -5.04 11.48 13.95
CA GLN A 186 -6.40 11.27 13.50
C GLN A 186 -6.58 9.82 13.06
N GLN A 187 -7.68 9.20 13.49
CA GLN A 187 -8.11 7.89 13.02
C GLN A 187 -9.54 7.99 12.52
N THR A 188 -9.73 7.65 11.26
CA THR A 188 -11.03 7.70 10.60
C THR A 188 -11.42 6.30 10.17
N TYR A 189 -12.63 5.87 10.57
CA TYR A 189 -13.25 4.66 10.07
C TYR A 189 -14.07 4.99 8.83
N MET A 190 -13.91 4.19 7.77
CA MET A 190 -14.83 4.25 6.64
C MET A 190 -16.17 3.62 7.02
N LYS A 191 -17.21 3.96 6.25
CA LYS A 191 -18.53 3.31 6.38
C LYS A 191 -18.54 1.89 5.84
N ASP A 192 -17.49 1.53 5.10
CA ASP A 192 -17.36 0.23 4.47
C ASP A 192 -16.46 -0.67 5.32
N GLU A 193 -16.78 -1.95 5.28
CA GLU A 193 -16.00 -3.03 5.88
C GLU A 193 -15.54 -3.98 4.76
N TYR A 194 -14.65 -4.89 5.09
CA TYR A 194 -14.26 -5.94 4.16
C TYR A 194 -14.31 -7.33 4.78
N MET A 195 -14.48 -8.31 3.91
CA MET A 195 -14.43 -9.73 4.26
C MET A 195 -13.56 -10.45 3.23
N GLU A 196 -12.66 -11.30 3.71
CA GLU A 196 -11.83 -12.17 2.87
C GLU A 196 -12.61 -13.44 2.50
N LEU A 197 -12.51 -13.80 1.21
CA LEU A 197 -13.05 -15.02 0.64
C LEU A 197 -11.93 -15.69 -0.18
N ARG A 198 -12.05 -16.97 -0.44
CA ARG A 198 -11.06 -17.71 -1.24
C ARG A 198 -11.70 -18.40 -2.41
N MET A 199 -11.21 -18.10 -3.61
CA MET A 199 -11.56 -18.86 -4.81
C MET A 199 -10.55 -20.01 -4.96
N PRO A 200 -11.01 -21.27 -5.03
CA PRO A 200 -10.13 -22.44 -5.17
C PRO A 200 -9.44 -22.45 -6.53
N SER A 201 -8.41 -23.28 -6.66
CA SER A 201 -7.86 -23.62 -7.98
C SER A 201 -8.84 -24.50 -8.75
N GLY A 202 -8.84 -24.37 -10.06
CA GLY A 202 -9.51 -25.31 -10.97
C GLY A 202 -8.72 -26.61 -11.11
N VAL A 203 -9.32 -27.59 -11.79
CA VAL A 203 -8.71 -28.86 -12.17
C VAL A 203 -8.62 -28.91 -13.68
N GLY A 204 -7.43 -29.07 -14.22
CA GLY A 204 -7.18 -29.21 -15.65
C GLY A 204 -7.52 -30.62 -16.16
N ALA A 205 -7.40 -30.83 -17.45
CA ALA A 205 -7.77 -32.09 -18.14
C ALA A 205 -6.93 -33.29 -17.68
N SER A 206 -5.69 -33.07 -17.22
CA SER A 206 -4.79 -34.11 -16.67
C SER A 206 -4.80 -34.17 -15.14
N GLY A 207 -5.74 -33.46 -14.46
CA GLY A 207 -5.85 -33.44 -13.00
C GLY A 207 -4.93 -32.43 -12.31
N GLU A 208 -4.17 -31.64 -13.06
CA GLU A 208 -3.34 -30.57 -12.52
C GLU A 208 -4.17 -29.37 -12.03
N SER A 209 -3.64 -28.66 -11.03
CA SER A 209 -4.27 -27.40 -10.61
C SER A 209 -4.14 -26.35 -11.71
N THR A 210 -5.22 -25.58 -11.95
CA THR A 210 -5.27 -24.48 -12.92
C THR A 210 -5.88 -23.22 -12.29
N PHE A 211 -5.63 -22.07 -12.93
CA PHE A 211 -6.33 -20.84 -12.55
C PHE A 211 -7.74 -20.84 -13.13
N LEU A 212 -8.75 -20.45 -12.32
CA LEU A 212 -10.13 -20.29 -12.77
C LEU A 212 -10.37 -18.97 -13.50
N LEU A 213 -9.53 -17.96 -13.25
CA LEU A 213 -9.55 -16.66 -13.89
C LEU A 213 -8.17 -16.35 -14.50
N HIS A 214 -8.06 -15.30 -15.31
CA HIS A 214 -6.79 -14.90 -15.92
C HIS A 214 -5.75 -14.50 -14.85
N PRO A 215 -4.62 -15.22 -14.71
CA PRO A 215 -3.70 -15.03 -13.58
C PRO A 215 -2.95 -13.69 -13.59
N ASN A 216 -2.79 -13.07 -14.76
CA ASN A 216 -2.02 -11.82 -14.87
C ASN A 216 -2.90 -10.57 -14.86
N ARG A 217 -4.02 -10.63 -14.10
CA ARG A 217 -4.94 -9.49 -13.92
C ARG A 217 -5.38 -9.39 -12.47
N LEU A 218 -5.63 -8.16 -12.03
CA LEU A 218 -6.44 -7.88 -10.85
C LEU A 218 -7.90 -7.90 -11.27
N HIS A 219 -8.67 -8.86 -10.80
CA HIS A 219 -10.10 -8.95 -11.11
C HIS A 219 -10.90 -8.02 -10.21
N ILE A 220 -11.88 -7.31 -10.78
CA ILE A 220 -12.73 -6.36 -10.08
C ILE A 220 -14.17 -6.52 -10.56
N TRP A 221 -15.10 -6.66 -9.63
CA TRP A 221 -16.54 -6.63 -9.84
C TRP A 221 -17.10 -5.36 -9.21
N PRO A 222 -17.16 -4.23 -9.92
CA PRO A 222 -17.75 -3.00 -9.41
C PRO A 222 -19.28 -3.12 -9.34
N ARG A 223 -19.86 -2.69 -8.21
CA ARG A 223 -21.33 -2.75 -7.96
C ARG A 223 -21.80 -1.46 -7.27
N HIS A 224 -21.33 -0.30 -7.69
CA HIS A 224 -21.64 1.02 -7.16
C HIS A 224 -21.36 1.21 -5.66
N SER A 225 -22.13 0.56 -4.79
CA SER A 225 -21.99 0.72 -3.34
C SER A 225 -21.04 -0.30 -2.71
N PHE A 226 -20.74 -1.38 -3.41
CA PHE A 226 -19.83 -2.44 -2.95
C PHE A 226 -19.04 -3.00 -4.14
N MET A 227 -18.01 -3.74 -3.87
CA MET A 227 -17.21 -4.39 -4.90
C MET A 227 -16.53 -5.66 -4.37
N LEU A 228 -16.27 -6.58 -5.29
CA LEU A 228 -15.40 -7.72 -5.08
C LEU A 228 -14.11 -7.50 -5.88
N ILE A 229 -12.98 -7.85 -5.29
CA ILE A 229 -11.70 -7.95 -6.02
C ILE A 229 -11.13 -9.36 -5.84
N ALA A 230 -10.32 -9.82 -6.79
CA ALA A 230 -9.59 -11.07 -6.67
C ALA A 230 -8.16 -10.93 -7.19
N LEU A 231 -7.20 -11.38 -6.37
CA LEU A 231 -5.78 -11.37 -6.65
C LEU A 231 -5.26 -12.81 -6.75
N PRO A 232 -4.45 -13.14 -7.75
CA PRO A 232 -3.92 -14.48 -7.96
C PRO A 232 -2.87 -14.86 -6.92
N ASN A 233 -2.85 -16.15 -6.54
CA ASN A 233 -1.87 -16.78 -5.69
C ASN A 233 -1.03 -17.79 -6.46
N LYS A 234 0.19 -18.05 -6.01
CA LYS A 234 1.12 -19.02 -6.64
C LYS A 234 0.55 -20.45 -6.70
N ASP A 235 -0.27 -20.83 -5.71
CA ASP A 235 -0.98 -22.11 -5.65
C ASP A 235 -2.20 -22.19 -6.59
N LYS A 236 -2.33 -21.21 -7.49
CA LYS A 236 -3.40 -21.06 -8.48
C LYS A 236 -4.80 -20.81 -7.91
N THR A 237 -4.90 -20.48 -6.64
CA THR A 237 -6.09 -19.91 -6.01
C THR A 237 -6.14 -18.40 -6.20
N PHE A 238 -7.27 -17.77 -5.84
CA PHE A 238 -7.37 -16.32 -5.72
C PHE A 238 -7.79 -15.94 -4.30
N THR A 239 -7.15 -14.92 -3.75
CA THR A 239 -7.65 -14.21 -2.57
C THR A 239 -8.67 -13.19 -3.04
N CYS A 240 -9.92 -13.36 -2.60
CA CYS A 240 -11.03 -12.49 -2.95
C CYS A 240 -11.38 -11.63 -1.74
N THR A 241 -11.53 -10.32 -1.96
CA THR A 241 -11.94 -9.39 -0.90
C THR A 241 -13.25 -8.72 -1.29
N LEU A 242 -14.28 -8.95 -0.49
CA LEU A 242 -15.57 -8.27 -0.60
C LEU A 242 -15.54 -7.00 0.24
N PHE A 243 -15.78 -5.85 -0.38
CA PHE A 243 -15.96 -4.56 0.27
C PHE A 243 -17.42 -4.13 0.17
N ALA A 244 -18.05 -3.82 1.28
CA ALA A 244 -19.42 -3.33 1.31
C ALA A 244 -19.64 -2.40 2.52
N PRO A 245 -20.65 -1.50 2.47
CA PRO A 245 -21.08 -0.76 3.64
C PRO A 245 -21.44 -1.70 4.80
N SER A 246 -21.10 -1.31 6.03
CA SER A 246 -21.47 -2.09 7.24
C SER A 246 -22.95 -2.39 7.27
N THR A 247 -23.78 -1.44 6.84
CA THR A 247 -25.25 -1.59 6.76
C THR A 247 -25.71 -2.65 5.76
N GLU A 248 -24.93 -2.96 4.72
CA GLU A 248 -25.22 -4.09 3.82
C GLU A 248 -24.85 -5.41 4.49
N PHE A 249 -23.67 -5.50 5.10
CA PHE A 249 -23.28 -6.69 5.87
C PHE A 249 -24.23 -7.00 7.02
N ASP A 250 -24.82 -5.99 7.67
CA ASP A 250 -25.80 -6.18 8.76
C ASP A 250 -27.11 -6.82 8.29
N LYS A 251 -27.46 -6.66 7.00
CA LYS A 251 -28.63 -7.34 6.40
C LYS A 251 -28.36 -8.81 6.09
N LEU A 252 -27.10 -9.18 5.94
CA LEU A 252 -26.64 -10.52 5.62
C LEU A 252 -26.31 -11.28 6.92
N ASP A 253 -27.29 -11.44 7.79
CA ASP A 253 -27.15 -12.02 9.13
C ASP A 253 -27.14 -13.55 9.16
N THR A 254 -27.47 -14.21 8.04
CA THR A 254 -27.43 -15.66 7.87
C THR A 254 -26.64 -16.07 6.63
N VAL A 255 -26.12 -17.31 6.64
CA VAL A 255 -25.40 -17.89 5.49
C VAL A 255 -26.29 -17.88 4.24
N ASP A 256 -27.56 -18.27 4.36
CA ASP A 256 -28.47 -18.33 3.21
C ASP A 256 -28.72 -16.95 2.58
N LYS A 257 -28.91 -15.92 3.40
CA LYS A 257 -29.04 -14.55 2.91
C LYS A 257 -27.76 -14.09 2.20
N PHE A 258 -26.59 -14.40 2.78
CA PHE A 258 -25.31 -14.09 2.16
C PHE A 258 -25.15 -14.80 0.81
N LEU A 259 -25.40 -16.10 0.73
CA LEU A 259 -25.27 -16.87 -0.51
C LEU A 259 -26.21 -16.33 -1.60
N SER A 260 -27.47 -16.10 -1.28
CA SER A 260 -28.45 -15.56 -2.24
C SER A 260 -28.06 -14.15 -2.73
N TRP A 261 -27.59 -13.31 -1.81
CA TRP A 261 -27.11 -11.96 -2.13
C TRP A 261 -25.86 -12.02 -3.01
N PHE A 262 -24.91 -12.90 -2.68
CA PHE A 262 -23.65 -13.05 -3.42
C PHE A 262 -23.89 -13.60 -4.83
N GLU A 263 -24.76 -14.60 -4.98
CA GLU A 263 -25.16 -15.16 -6.27
C GLU A 263 -25.83 -14.10 -7.15
N HIS A 264 -26.72 -13.28 -6.58
CA HIS A 264 -27.41 -12.22 -7.31
C HIS A 264 -26.45 -11.16 -7.84
N HIS A 265 -25.47 -10.73 -7.02
CA HIS A 265 -24.58 -9.63 -7.38
C HIS A 265 -23.30 -10.06 -8.08
N PHE A 266 -22.83 -11.28 -7.86
CA PHE A 266 -21.57 -11.83 -8.38
C PHE A 266 -21.75 -13.24 -8.94
N PRO A 267 -22.66 -13.47 -9.92
CA PRO A 267 -23.04 -14.82 -10.35
C PRO A 267 -21.87 -15.62 -10.95
N ASP A 268 -20.95 -14.98 -11.63
CA ASP A 268 -19.73 -15.58 -12.17
C ASP A 268 -18.74 -15.97 -11.06
N ALA A 269 -18.46 -15.07 -10.13
CA ALA A 269 -17.61 -15.37 -8.98
C ALA A 269 -18.24 -16.46 -8.07
N HIS A 270 -19.56 -16.44 -7.87
CA HIS A 270 -20.28 -17.47 -7.13
C HIS A 270 -20.07 -18.87 -7.74
N ARG A 271 -20.16 -19.01 -9.06
CA ARG A 271 -19.91 -20.28 -9.77
C ARG A 271 -18.46 -20.76 -9.62
N HIS A 272 -17.48 -19.85 -9.59
CA HIS A 272 -16.07 -20.20 -9.46
C HIS A 272 -15.68 -20.56 -8.03
N ILE A 273 -16.23 -19.87 -7.03
CA ILE A 273 -15.92 -20.12 -5.62
C ILE A 273 -16.69 -21.35 -5.11
N GLY A 274 -17.97 -21.45 -5.45
CA GLY A 274 -18.89 -22.48 -4.98
C GLY A 274 -19.58 -22.12 -3.67
N ALA A 275 -20.84 -22.54 -3.51
CA ALA A 275 -21.67 -22.20 -2.35
C ALA A 275 -21.09 -22.70 -1.02
N ASP A 276 -20.53 -23.92 -0.99
CA ASP A 276 -19.95 -24.51 0.23
C ASP A 276 -18.72 -23.74 0.72
N ALA A 277 -17.83 -23.32 -0.21
CA ALA A 277 -16.66 -22.53 0.12
C ALA A 277 -17.04 -21.14 0.63
N LEU A 278 -18.02 -20.50 -0.03
CA LEU A 278 -18.58 -19.21 0.39
C LEU A 278 -19.21 -19.29 1.78
N ALA A 279 -20.02 -20.32 2.05
CA ALA A 279 -20.67 -20.55 3.35
C ALA A 279 -19.63 -20.73 4.46
N LYS A 280 -18.58 -21.51 4.18
CA LYS A 280 -17.48 -21.75 5.10
C LYS A 280 -16.71 -20.46 5.42
N ASP A 281 -16.35 -19.69 4.38
CA ASP A 281 -15.59 -18.44 4.55
C ASP A 281 -16.43 -17.39 5.29
N TYR A 282 -17.71 -17.24 4.94
CA TYR A 282 -18.63 -16.34 5.62
C TYR A 282 -18.76 -16.65 7.12
N SER A 283 -18.86 -17.94 7.48
CA SER A 283 -19.02 -18.37 8.88
C SER A 283 -17.72 -18.23 9.70
N ARG A 284 -16.56 -18.28 9.04
CA ARG A 284 -15.25 -18.32 9.69
C ARG A 284 -14.55 -16.97 9.72
N ASN A 285 -14.67 -16.20 8.64
CA ASN A 285 -13.88 -15.00 8.45
C ASN A 285 -14.57 -13.78 9.07
N PRO A 286 -13.84 -12.95 9.83
CA PRO A 286 -14.42 -11.77 10.41
C PRO A 286 -14.67 -10.68 9.36
N ARG A 287 -15.65 -9.83 9.60
CA ARG A 287 -15.76 -8.52 8.98
C ARG A 287 -14.72 -7.61 9.61
N CYS A 288 -13.98 -6.90 8.80
CA CYS A 288 -12.90 -6.02 9.24
C CYS A 288 -13.17 -4.57 8.82
N PRO A 289 -13.01 -3.59 9.72
CA PRO A 289 -13.21 -2.20 9.37
C PRO A 289 -12.05 -1.67 8.51
N LEU A 290 -12.35 -0.73 7.64
CA LEU A 290 -11.37 0.03 6.90
C LEU A 290 -11.00 1.30 7.68
N ILE A 291 -9.71 1.44 7.98
CA ILE A 291 -9.19 2.50 8.82
C ILE A 291 -8.18 3.33 8.03
N CYS A 292 -8.25 4.64 8.17
CA CYS A 292 -7.22 5.56 7.75
C CYS A 292 -6.66 6.30 8.97
N THR A 293 -5.34 6.38 9.11
CA THR A 293 -4.70 7.12 10.19
C THR A 293 -3.70 8.12 9.65
N THR A 294 -3.63 9.28 10.29
CA THR A 294 -2.57 10.27 10.08
C THR A 294 -1.93 10.61 11.42
N SER A 295 -0.64 10.83 11.42
CA SER A 295 0.15 11.21 12.60
C SER A 295 1.12 12.32 12.23
N ASN A 296 1.44 13.20 13.16
CA ASN A 296 2.51 14.20 13.02
C ASN A 296 2.94 14.69 14.40
N PRO A 297 4.24 14.70 14.72
CA PRO A 297 5.38 14.13 13.99
C PRO A 297 5.46 12.60 14.12
N TYR A 298 6.35 11.97 13.37
CA TYR A 298 6.54 10.51 13.36
C TYR A 298 7.64 10.04 14.31
N HIS A 299 8.35 10.95 14.98
CA HIS A 299 9.51 10.63 15.82
C HIS A 299 9.40 11.28 17.20
N TYR A 300 10.19 10.76 18.14
CA TYR A 300 10.45 11.36 19.45
C TYR A 300 11.93 11.45 19.70
N LYS A 301 12.48 12.67 19.70
CA LYS A 301 13.92 12.95 19.87
C LYS A 301 14.77 12.04 18.94
N ASP A 302 15.83 11.46 19.49
CA ASP A 302 16.64 10.39 18.89
C ASP A 302 16.20 8.98 19.36
N ARG A 303 15.02 8.84 19.98
CA ARG A 303 14.58 7.67 20.76
C ARG A 303 13.65 6.75 20.00
N ALA A 304 12.74 7.31 19.21
CA ALA A 304 11.71 6.54 18.55
C ALA A 304 11.28 7.13 17.21
N ILE A 305 10.84 6.24 16.31
CA ILE A 305 10.17 6.58 15.06
C ILE A 305 9.10 5.54 14.75
N ILE A 306 7.97 5.97 14.19
CA ILE A 306 6.91 5.09 13.66
C ILE A 306 6.91 5.09 12.14
N LEU A 307 6.71 3.91 11.52
CA LEU A 307 6.77 3.69 10.07
C LEU A 307 5.57 2.85 9.61
N GLY A 308 5.23 2.94 8.34
CA GLY A 308 4.14 2.17 7.73
C GLY A 308 2.80 2.43 8.43
N ASP A 309 1.96 1.39 8.57
CA ASP A 309 0.61 1.53 9.14
C ASP A 309 0.61 2.06 10.59
N ALA A 310 1.73 1.95 11.32
CA ALA A 310 1.86 2.56 12.64
C ALA A 310 1.84 4.09 12.57
N ALA A 311 2.29 4.67 11.46
CA ALA A 311 2.34 6.09 11.20
C ALA A 311 1.16 6.59 10.35
N HIS A 312 0.77 5.84 9.29
CA HIS A 312 -0.14 6.28 8.24
C HIS A 312 -0.91 5.11 7.60
N ALA A 313 -1.68 4.36 8.40
CA ALA A 313 -2.55 3.33 7.84
C ALA A 313 -3.50 3.94 6.81
N MET A 314 -3.62 3.29 5.65
CA MET A 314 -4.45 3.75 4.54
C MET A 314 -5.36 2.63 4.02
N VAL A 315 -6.43 3.04 3.34
CA VAL A 315 -7.34 2.09 2.71
C VAL A 315 -6.66 1.37 1.53
N PRO A 316 -6.98 0.09 1.25
CA PRO A 316 -6.20 -0.76 0.35
C PRO A 316 -6.39 -0.48 -1.15
N PHE A 317 -7.28 0.42 -1.51
CA PHE A 317 -7.80 0.57 -2.89
C PHE A 317 -6.77 1.02 -3.93
N TYR A 318 -5.71 1.69 -3.51
CA TYR A 318 -4.61 2.05 -4.41
C TYR A 318 -3.49 0.99 -4.43
N GLY A 319 -3.49 0.04 -3.49
CA GLY A 319 -2.43 -0.95 -3.33
C GLY A 319 -1.09 -0.33 -2.91
N GLN A 320 -1.10 0.79 -2.19
CA GLN A 320 0.11 1.53 -1.84
C GLN A 320 0.54 1.42 -0.37
N GLY A 321 -0.28 0.88 0.54
CA GLY A 321 0.08 0.77 1.96
C GLY A 321 1.42 0.06 2.19
N LEU A 322 1.59 -1.13 1.61
CA LEU A 322 2.87 -1.85 1.63
C LEU A 322 3.99 -1.03 0.98
N ASN A 323 3.76 -0.53 -0.23
CA ASN A 323 4.78 0.16 -1.03
C ASN A 323 5.28 1.43 -0.36
N CYS A 324 4.37 2.20 0.24
CA CYS A 324 4.67 3.40 1.02
C CYS A 324 5.46 3.06 2.27
N GLY A 325 5.05 2.03 3.03
CA GLY A 325 5.76 1.61 4.24
C GLY A 325 7.16 1.05 3.97
N LEU A 326 7.36 0.32 2.87
CA LEU A 326 8.71 -0.09 2.44
C LEU A 326 9.55 1.13 2.03
N GLU A 327 8.95 2.10 1.33
CA GLU A 327 9.64 3.35 0.97
C GLU A 327 10.02 4.16 2.20
N ASP A 328 9.24 4.15 3.28
CA ASP A 328 9.60 4.81 4.55
C ASP A 328 10.94 4.31 5.07
N VAL A 329 11.17 2.98 5.03
CA VAL A 329 12.43 2.37 5.44
C VAL A 329 13.58 2.82 4.54
N ARG A 330 13.38 2.88 3.23
CA ARG A 330 14.38 3.38 2.28
C ARG A 330 14.75 4.84 2.57
N VAL A 331 13.73 5.68 2.76
CA VAL A 331 13.92 7.12 3.05
C VAL A 331 14.69 7.31 4.36
N LEU A 332 14.26 6.62 5.43
CA LEU A 332 14.96 6.66 6.71
C LEU A 332 16.42 6.18 6.58
N SER A 333 16.63 5.05 5.90
CA SER A 333 17.98 4.53 5.68
C SER A 333 18.87 5.50 4.93
N ALA A 334 18.36 6.16 3.89
CA ALA A 334 19.11 7.17 3.12
C ALA A 334 19.43 8.41 3.97
N LEU A 335 18.51 8.86 4.84
CA LEU A 335 18.75 9.98 5.77
C LEU A 335 19.84 9.64 6.80
N LEU A 336 19.76 8.45 7.42
CA LEU A 336 20.78 8.01 8.35
C LEU A 336 22.17 7.93 7.69
N GLN A 337 22.22 7.58 6.42
CA GLN A 337 23.45 7.59 5.64
C GLN A 337 23.96 9.01 5.38
N ALA A 338 23.08 9.91 4.99
CA ALA A 338 23.43 11.31 4.72
C ALA A 338 23.96 12.02 5.97
N GLU A 339 23.39 11.73 7.14
CA GLU A 339 23.82 12.27 8.44
C GLU A 339 25.04 11.53 9.03
N GLY A 340 25.57 10.52 8.35
CA GLY A 340 26.73 9.74 8.81
C GLY A 340 26.49 9.00 10.13
N ILE A 341 25.24 8.53 10.35
CA ILE A 341 24.90 7.75 11.56
C ILE A 341 25.50 6.35 11.43
N THR A 342 26.40 6.00 12.35
CA THR A 342 27.03 4.67 12.45
C THR A 342 26.37 3.80 13.48
N SER A 343 26.80 2.55 13.58
CA SER A 343 26.42 1.62 14.64
C SER A 343 27.01 1.96 16.00
N ASP A 344 28.05 2.79 16.08
CA ASP A 344 28.73 3.08 17.32
C ASP A 344 27.92 3.99 18.22
N LYS A 345 27.85 3.66 19.51
CA LYS A 345 27.22 4.51 20.51
C LYS A 345 27.96 5.83 20.67
N THR A 346 27.21 6.91 20.75
CA THR A 346 27.76 8.24 21.01
C THR A 346 27.93 8.51 22.52
N SER A 347 27.18 7.82 23.37
CA SER A 347 27.24 7.90 24.82
C SER A 347 26.60 6.64 25.44
N GLU A 348 27.12 6.23 26.57
CA GLU A 348 26.50 5.18 27.43
C GLU A 348 25.40 5.74 28.33
N ASP A 349 25.38 7.07 28.56
CA ASP A 349 24.35 7.73 29.34
C ASP A 349 23.04 7.82 28.49
N PRO A 350 21.96 7.14 28.90
CA PRO A 350 20.71 7.14 28.16
C PRO A 350 20.04 8.50 28.10
N THR A 351 20.38 9.44 28.99
CA THR A 351 19.77 10.78 29.03
C THR A 351 20.34 11.71 27.93
N ILE A 352 21.54 11.43 27.45
CA ILE A 352 22.19 12.20 26.40
C ILE A 352 21.53 11.94 25.05
N VAL A 353 21.13 13.02 24.38
CA VAL A 353 20.55 12.98 23.04
C VAL A 353 21.66 12.99 22.00
N ASP A 354 21.62 12.09 21.02
CA ASP A 354 22.44 12.18 19.83
C ASP A 354 21.85 13.24 18.86
N PRO A 355 22.49 14.40 18.70
CA PRO A 355 21.92 15.49 17.91
C PRO A 355 21.78 15.17 16.42
N ARG A 356 22.67 14.32 15.86
CA ARG A 356 22.60 13.94 14.46
C ARG A 356 21.46 12.96 14.21
N LEU A 357 21.29 11.97 15.08
CA LEU A 357 20.17 11.04 14.99
C LEU A 357 18.84 11.77 15.18
N ALA A 358 18.75 12.66 16.18
CA ALA A 358 17.57 13.49 16.39
C ALA A 358 17.23 14.35 15.17
N HIS A 359 18.23 14.95 14.55
CA HIS A 359 18.07 15.75 13.32
C HIS A 359 17.57 14.89 12.15
N ALA A 360 18.15 13.69 11.93
CA ALA A 360 17.72 12.79 10.87
C ALA A 360 16.23 12.38 11.02
N LEU A 361 15.80 12.06 12.25
CA LEU A 361 14.42 11.66 12.54
C LEU A 361 13.44 12.85 12.41
N ALA A 362 13.87 14.05 12.83
CA ALA A 362 13.08 15.26 12.67
C ALA A 362 12.91 15.63 11.19
N TYR A 363 13.99 15.58 10.43
CA TYR A 363 13.99 15.84 8.99
C TYR A 363 13.09 14.85 8.23
N TYR A 364 13.12 13.57 8.63
CA TYR A 364 12.17 12.59 8.11
C TYR A 364 10.72 13.02 8.35
N SER A 365 10.36 13.35 9.59
CA SER A 365 9.00 13.73 9.94
C SER A 365 8.50 14.94 9.18
N GLU A 366 9.35 15.95 9.01
CA GLU A 366 9.00 17.19 8.33
C GLU A 366 8.79 16.97 6.82
N HIS A 367 9.73 16.31 6.16
CA HIS A 367 9.73 16.20 4.69
C HIS A 367 8.87 15.04 4.15
N ARG A 368 8.63 14.01 4.97
CA ARG A 368 7.81 12.88 4.55
C ARG A 368 6.31 13.13 4.73
N HIS A 369 5.92 14.05 5.61
CA HIS A 369 4.52 14.25 6.00
C HIS A 369 3.60 14.59 4.82
N GLU A 370 3.99 15.50 3.94
CA GLU A 370 3.18 15.89 2.78
C GLU A 370 2.91 14.69 1.85
N ASP A 371 3.89 13.83 1.64
CA ASP A 371 3.75 12.63 0.83
C ASP A 371 2.77 11.63 1.45
N LEU A 372 2.86 11.42 2.77
CA LEU A 372 2.01 10.48 3.50
C LEU A 372 0.55 10.93 3.54
N VAL A 373 0.30 12.21 3.70
CA VAL A 373 -1.05 12.79 3.56
C VAL A 373 -1.57 12.62 2.14
N ALA A 374 -0.74 12.95 1.14
CA ALA A 374 -1.14 12.86 -0.26
C ALA A 374 -1.52 11.43 -0.68
N ILE A 375 -0.78 10.41 -0.24
CA ILE A 375 -1.11 9.02 -0.61
C ILE A 375 -2.36 8.51 0.12
N CYS A 376 -2.60 8.92 1.36
CA CYS A 376 -3.84 8.61 2.06
C CYS A 376 -5.06 9.19 1.32
N ASP A 377 -5.00 10.46 0.90
CA ASP A 377 -6.03 11.10 0.09
C ASP A 377 -6.25 10.38 -1.24
N LEU A 378 -5.16 10.05 -1.94
CA LEU A 378 -5.24 9.34 -3.23
C LEU A 378 -5.85 7.95 -3.07
N ALA A 379 -5.55 7.23 -1.99
CA ALA A 379 -6.11 5.92 -1.72
C ALA A 379 -7.63 5.99 -1.47
N GLN A 380 -8.11 7.00 -0.75
CA GLN A 380 -9.54 7.21 -0.53
C GLN A 380 -10.27 7.58 -1.83
N ASN A 381 -9.70 8.48 -2.63
CA ASN A 381 -10.29 8.88 -3.91
C ASN A 381 -10.36 7.72 -4.92
N ASN A 382 -9.34 6.85 -4.94
CA ASN A 382 -9.32 5.68 -5.82
C ASN A 382 -10.42 4.66 -5.49
N TYR A 383 -10.91 4.63 -4.26
CA TYR A 383 -12.07 3.78 -3.91
C TYR A 383 -13.33 4.15 -4.69
N VAL A 384 -13.63 5.43 -4.74
CA VAL A 384 -14.78 5.93 -5.51
C VAL A 384 -14.61 5.59 -6.99
N GLU A 385 -13.41 5.79 -7.54
CA GLU A 385 -13.10 5.44 -8.92
C GLU A 385 -13.32 3.93 -9.18
N MET A 386 -12.78 3.05 -8.34
CA MET A 386 -12.82 1.61 -8.56
C MET A 386 -14.23 1.02 -8.47
N ARG A 387 -15.06 1.50 -7.57
CA ARG A 387 -16.40 0.94 -7.37
C ARG A 387 -17.46 1.49 -8.34
N HIS A 388 -17.23 2.68 -8.90
CA HIS A 388 -18.23 3.40 -9.72
C HIS A 388 -17.69 3.87 -11.06
N ASP A 389 -16.56 4.63 -11.07
CA ASP A 389 -16.17 5.42 -12.25
C ASP A 389 -15.54 4.58 -13.36
N VAL A 390 -14.89 3.45 -13.04
CA VAL A 390 -14.17 2.61 -14.03
C VAL A 390 -15.04 2.11 -15.19
N THR A 391 -16.35 2.08 -15.03
CA THR A 391 -17.31 1.70 -16.08
C THR A 391 -17.91 2.88 -16.80
N SER A 392 -17.60 4.13 -16.40
CA SER A 392 -18.21 5.32 -17.00
C SER A 392 -17.52 5.69 -18.32
N PRO A 393 -18.29 6.09 -19.36
CA PRO A 393 -17.72 6.55 -20.64
C PRO A 393 -16.76 7.74 -20.46
N MET A 394 -17.04 8.63 -19.50
CA MET A 394 -16.21 9.80 -19.21
C MET A 394 -14.84 9.38 -18.66
N PHE A 395 -14.78 8.37 -17.79
CA PHE A 395 -13.51 7.84 -17.28
C PHE A 395 -12.66 7.26 -18.43
N LEU A 396 -13.27 6.43 -19.28
CA LEU A 396 -12.59 5.83 -20.43
C LEU A 396 -12.08 6.90 -21.40
N PHE A 397 -12.85 7.93 -21.65
CA PHE A 397 -12.45 9.08 -22.49
C PHE A 397 -11.27 9.83 -21.88
N LYS A 398 -11.34 10.21 -20.60
CA LYS A 398 -10.22 10.85 -19.89
C LYS A 398 -8.94 9.99 -19.95
N LYS A 399 -9.07 8.69 -19.71
CA LYS A 399 -7.94 7.76 -19.78
C LYS A 399 -7.34 7.69 -21.19
N ALA A 400 -8.18 7.72 -22.23
CA ALA A 400 -7.71 7.75 -23.63
C ALA A 400 -6.94 9.05 -23.92
N VAL A 401 -7.45 10.20 -23.48
CA VAL A 401 -6.77 11.51 -23.61
C VAL A 401 -5.44 11.51 -22.86
N ASP A 402 -5.41 11.09 -21.61
CA ASP A 402 -4.18 10.98 -20.81
C ASP A 402 -3.13 10.11 -21.50
N ASN A 403 -3.54 8.97 -22.06
CA ASN A 403 -2.66 8.09 -22.81
C ASN A 403 -2.08 8.73 -24.07
N VAL A 404 -2.88 9.51 -24.82
CA VAL A 404 -2.41 10.22 -26.01
C VAL A 404 -1.42 11.31 -25.64
N LEU A 405 -1.75 12.13 -24.64
CA LEU A 405 -0.87 13.20 -24.15
C LEU A 405 0.43 12.65 -23.59
N TYR A 406 0.39 11.53 -22.88
CA TYR A 406 1.58 10.82 -22.39
C TYR A 406 2.47 10.39 -23.55
N MET A 407 1.90 9.79 -24.62
CA MET A 407 2.69 9.40 -25.80
C MET A 407 3.34 10.59 -26.50
N LEU A 408 2.61 11.69 -26.62
CA LEU A 408 3.10 12.89 -27.32
C LEU A 408 4.19 13.65 -26.52
N SER A 409 4.10 13.64 -25.19
CA SER A 409 5.03 14.39 -24.32
C SER A 409 6.25 13.60 -23.89
N ARG A 410 6.25 12.30 -24.08
CA ARG A 410 7.25 11.38 -23.54
C ARG A 410 8.60 11.55 -24.22
N ARG A 411 9.64 11.76 -23.41
CA ARG A 411 11.03 11.92 -23.88
C ARG A 411 11.85 10.64 -23.76
N GLN A 412 11.65 9.86 -22.69
CA GLN A 412 12.46 8.67 -22.41
C GLN A 412 11.64 7.56 -21.74
N ARG A 413 11.93 6.30 -22.08
CA ARG A 413 11.42 5.13 -21.34
C ARG A 413 12.29 4.88 -20.12
N LEU A 414 11.70 4.96 -18.94
CA LEU A 414 12.36 4.61 -17.70
C LEU A 414 11.93 3.19 -17.30
N SER A 415 12.89 2.32 -17.08
CA SER A 415 12.68 0.97 -16.59
C SER A 415 12.90 0.90 -15.08
N LEU A 416 12.43 -0.17 -14.44
CA LEU A 416 12.68 -0.41 -13.01
C LEU A 416 14.18 -0.38 -12.70
N ALA A 417 15.03 -0.94 -13.57
CA ALA A 417 16.48 -0.93 -13.41
C ALA A 417 17.09 0.48 -13.39
N SER A 418 16.44 1.46 -14.02
CA SER A 418 16.90 2.85 -14.03
C SER A 418 16.79 3.53 -12.66
N PHE A 419 15.99 2.99 -11.74
CA PHE A 419 15.74 3.60 -10.43
C PHE A 419 16.57 2.99 -9.29
N GLY A 420 16.97 1.72 -9.39
CA GLY A 420 17.50 0.93 -8.27
C GLY A 420 18.65 1.60 -7.54
N SER A 421 19.80 1.80 -8.21
CA SER A 421 20.98 2.41 -7.59
C SER A 421 20.85 3.94 -7.38
N ALA A 422 20.14 4.62 -8.28
CA ALA A 422 19.99 6.06 -8.22
C ALA A 422 19.18 6.55 -7.01
N LEU A 423 18.17 5.80 -6.60
CA LEU A 423 17.30 6.17 -5.48
C LEU A 423 17.71 5.57 -4.14
N ALA A 424 18.65 4.61 -4.12
CA ALA A 424 19.08 3.97 -2.89
C ALA A 424 19.63 4.96 -1.84
N SER A 425 20.34 6.00 -2.28
CA SER A 425 20.95 7.02 -1.43
C SER A 425 20.25 8.39 -1.45
N VAL A 426 19.17 8.53 -2.23
CA VAL A 426 18.40 9.78 -2.30
C VAL A 426 17.15 9.66 -1.43
N PRO A 427 17.07 10.35 -0.29
CA PRO A 427 15.92 10.24 0.60
C PRO A 427 14.64 10.78 -0.06
N PHE A 428 14.69 11.99 -0.59
CA PHE A 428 13.55 12.63 -1.23
C PHE A 428 13.89 12.97 -2.68
N PRO A 429 13.13 12.42 -3.66
CA PRO A 429 13.36 12.79 -5.05
C PRO A 429 12.98 14.25 -5.28
N ALA A 430 13.90 15.00 -5.85
CA ALA A 430 13.70 16.41 -6.16
C ALA A 430 13.28 16.56 -7.63
N GLY A 431 12.14 17.16 -7.86
CA GLY A 431 11.72 17.61 -9.18
C GLY A 431 10.39 17.06 -9.66
N GLU A 432 9.71 17.89 -10.41
CA GLU A 432 8.47 17.53 -11.11
C GLU A 432 8.82 17.19 -12.57
N PRO A 433 8.48 16.00 -13.07
CA PRO A 433 8.71 15.67 -14.48
C PRO A 433 8.00 16.68 -15.39
N SER A 434 8.65 17.12 -16.47
CA SER A 434 8.04 18.06 -17.43
C SER A 434 7.00 17.40 -18.34
N GLU A 435 7.07 16.07 -18.48
CA GLU A 435 6.21 15.27 -19.34
C GLU A 435 4.78 15.17 -18.79
N TRP A 436 3.80 14.94 -19.67
CA TRP A 436 2.47 14.52 -19.25
C TRP A 436 2.52 13.06 -18.78
N ILE A 437 2.21 12.79 -17.52
CA ILE A 437 2.23 11.43 -16.97
C ILE A 437 0.90 11.17 -16.24
N PRO A 438 0.18 10.09 -16.58
CA PRO A 438 -1.02 9.70 -15.84
C PRO A 438 -0.76 9.51 -14.35
N LEU A 439 -1.71 9.89 -13.50
CA LEU A 439 -1.57 9.83 -12.04
C LEU A 439 -1.18 8.42 -11.56
N TYR A 440 -1.87 7.39 -12.07
CA TYR A 440 -1.60 6.01 -11.66
C TYR A 440 -0.16 5.59 -11.99
N THR A 441 0.35 5.99 -13.16
CA THR A 441 1.74 5.74 -13.57
C THR A 441 2.74 6.44 -12.64
N MET A 442 2.49 7.71 -12.27
CA MET A 442 3.36 8.44 -11.33
C MET A 442 3.42 7.78 -9.96
N VAL A 443 2.28 7.42 -9.40
CA VAL A 443 2.18 6.84 -8.06
C VAL A 443 2.77 5.43 -8.01
N THR A 444 2.53 4.62 -9.03
CA THR A 444 2.82 3.18 -9.01
C THR A 444 4.19 2.83 -9.61
N PHE A 445 4.58 3.49 -10.71
CA PHE A 445 5.73 3.10 -11.51
C PHE A 445 6.87 4.13 -11.54
N ARG A 446 6.70 5.30 -10.90
CA ARG A 446 7.70 6.37 -10.87
C ARG A 446 8.13 6.67 -9.43
N PRO A 447 8.99 5.82 -8.83
CA PRO A 447 9.51 6.03 -7.48
C PRO A 447 10.38 7.29 -7.35
N ASP A 448 10.81 7.87 -8.46
CA ASP A 448 11.51 9.16 -8.57
C ASP A 448 10.56 10.38 -8.44
N VAL A 449 9.26 10.16 -8.42
CA VAL A 449 8.23 11.21 -8.23
C VAL A 449 7.54 11.01 -6.90
N SER A 450 7.61 11.98 -5.99
CA SER A 450 6.96 11.86 -4.68
C SER A 450 5.43 11.84 -4.80
N TYR A 451 4.73 11.31 -3.81
CA TYR A 451 3.26 11.22 -3.83
C TYR A 451 2.60 12.60 -3.89
N ALA A 452 3.12 13.55 -3.11
CA ALA A 452 2.63 14.92 -3.10
C ALA A 452 2.85 15.61 -4.47
N THR A 453 4.02 15.40 -5.07
CA THR A 453 4.32 15.91 -6.42
C THR A 453 3.39 15.27 -7.46
N ALA A 454 3.15 13.96 -7.40
CA ALA A 454 2.22 13.27 -8.28
C ALA A 454 0.79 13.84 -8.15
N GLN A 455 0.32 14.07 -6.92
CA GLN A 455 -1.00 14.65 -6.65
C GLN A 455 -1.10 16.09 -7.18
N ARG A 456 -0.11 16.96 -6.90
CA ARG A 456 -0.10 18.34 -7.40
C ARG A 456 -0.10 18.39 -8.93
N LYS A 457 0.74 17.57 -9.56
CA LYS A 457 0.83 17.47 -11.03
C LYS A 457 -0.48 17.00 -11.64
N ALA A 458 -1.10 15.95 -11.11
CA ALA A 458 -2.38 15.45 -11.61
C ALA A 458 -3.49 16.50 -11.49
N ARG A 459 -3.55 17.25 -10.38
CA ARG A 459 -4.49 18.36 -10.21
C ARG A 459 -4.25 19.46 -11.26
N ARG A 460 -3.00 19.76 -11.59
CA ARG A 460 -2.63 20.73 -12.66
C ARG A 460 -3.05 20.23 -14.04
N GLN A 461 -2.75 18.97 -14.36
CA GLN A 461 -3.16 18.33 -15.62
C GLN A 461 -4.70 18.33 -15.79
N ALA A 462 -5.44 18.00 -14.74
CA ALA A 462 -6.90 18.03 -14.75
C ALA A 462 -7.45 19.44 -15.03
N ARG A 463 -6.85 20.49 -14.44
CA ARG A 463 -7.23 21.89 -14.72
C ARG A 463 -7.00 22.26 -16.20
N VAL A 464 -5.85 21.86 -16.75
CA VAL A 464 -5.55 22.11 -18.18
C VAL A 464 -6.59 21.45 -19.09
N LEU A 465 -6.96 20.19 -18.83
CA LEU A 465 -8.00 19.48 -19.59
C LEU A 465 -9.37 20.15 -19.45
N THR A 466 -9.71 20.64 -18.26
CA THR A 466 -10.97 21.35 -18.03
C THR A 466 -11.02 22.65 -18.84
N VAL A 467 -9.97 23.45 -18.80
CA VAL A 467 -9.88 24.71 -19.57
C VAL A 467 -9.96 24.43 -21.07
N LEU A 468 -9.20 23.48 -21.59
CA LEU A 468 -9.26 23.08 -23.00
C LEU A 468 -10.66 22.57 -23.39
N GLY A 469 -11.30 21.79 -22.52
CA GLY A 469 -12.69 21.33 -22.73
C GLY A 469 -13.69 22.48 -22.86
N TRP A 470 -13.60 23.49 -22.00
CA TRP A 470 -14.43 24.68 -22.08
C TRP A 470 -14.16 25.50 -23.34
N LEU A 471 -12.90 25.69 -23.74
CA LEU A 471 -12.53 26.40 -24.96
C LEU A 471 -13.07 25.70 -26.21
N THR A 472 -12.95 24.38 -26.30
CA THR A 472 -13.46 23.59 -27.41
C THR A 472 -15.00 23.63 -27.46
N ALA A 473 -15.69 23.48 -26.33
CA ALA A 473 -17.13 23.56 -26.23
C ALA A 473 -17.65 24.95 -26.66
N SER A 474 -16.97 26.01 -26.22
CA SER A 474 -17.29 27.39 -26.59
C SER A 474 -17.08 27.63 -28.09
N ALA A 475 -15.98 27.12 -28.67
CA ALA A 475 -15.72 27.25 -30.11
C ALA A 475 -16.74 26.48 -30.96
N VAL A 476 -17.11 25.26 -30.54
CA VAL A 476 -18.17 24.48 -31.22
C VAL A 476 -19.52 25.16 -31.10
N GLY A 477 -19.87 25.68 -29.92
CA GLY A 477 -21.10 26.43 -29.69
C GLY A 477 -21.19 27.70 -30.56
N ALA A 478 -20.12 28.47 -30.62
CA ALA A 478 -20.05 29.67 -31.50
C ALA A 478 -20.14 29.30 -32.99
N GLY A 479 -19.43 28.25 -33.41
CA GLY A 479 -19.51 27.75 -34.80
C GLY A 479 -20.90 27.26 -35.18
N SER A 480 -21.58 26.54 -34.27
CA SER A 480 -22.97 26.09 -34.48
C SER A 480 -23.94 27.27 -34.56
N LEU A 481 -23.78 28.30 -33.73
CA LEU A 481 -24.58 29.50 -33.75
C LEU A 481 -24.40 30.26 -35.07
N LEU A 482 -23.16 30.44 -35.55
CA LEU A 482 -22.84 31.06 -36.82
C LEU A 482 -23.43 30.27 -38.00
N ALA A 483 -23.38 28.94 -37.98
CA ALA A 483 -24.00 28.10 -38.99
C ALA A 483 -25.53 28.24 -39.03
N LEU A 484 -26.16 28.31 -37.83
CA LEU A 484 -27.60 28.56 -37.71
C LEU A 484 -28.00 29.93 -38.26
N VAL A 485 -27.25 31.00 -37.91
CA VAL A 485 -27.49 32.35 -38.44
C VAL A 485 -27.33 32.38 -39.96
N ALA A 486 -26.27 31.78 -40.50
CA ALA A 486 -26.04 31.69 -41.94
C ALA A 486 -27.14 30.91 -42.68
N SER A 487 -27.65 29.84 -42.07
CA SER A 487 -28.76 29.05 -42.61
C SER A 487 -30.08 29.85 -42.59
N TYR A 488 -30.34 30.58 -41.52
CA TYR A 488 -31.50 31.46 -41.40
C TYR A 488 -31.46 32.57 -42.45
N ASP A 489 -30.31 33.23 -42.63
CA ASP A 489 -30.16 34.27 -43.66
C ASP A 489 -30.32 33.73 -45.10
N ARG A 490 -29.86 32.50 -45.36
CA ARG A 490 -30.12 31.83 -46.67
C ARG A 490 -31.61 31.56 -46.88
N ALA A 491 -32.29 31.01 -45.89
CA ALA A 491 -33.72 30.73 -45.97
C ALA A 491 -34.51 32.01 -46.16
N ARG A 492 -34.18 33.08 -45.45
CA ARG A 492 -34.84 34.40 -45.62
C ARG A 492 -34.68 34.99 -47.04
N ARG A 493 -33.46 34.86 -47.61
CA ARG A 493 -33.21 35.32 -49.01
C ARG A 493 -33.94 34.49 -50.05
N LEU A 494 -34.25 33.22 -49.77
CA LEU A 494 -35.05 32.38 -50.68
C LEU A 494 -36.55 32.66 -50.61
N LEU A 495 -37.05 33.15 -49.47
CA LEU A 495 -38.44 33.52 -49.24
C LEU A 495 -38.76 34.96 -49.71
N THR A 496 -37.75 35.77 -49.99
CA THR A 496 -37.90 37.16 -50.47
C THR A 496 -37.61 37.31 -51.95
N ARG A 497 -37.39 36.22 -52.67
CA ARG A 497 -37.41 36.10 -54.13
C ARG A 497 -38.69 35.38 -54.60
#